data_129852dbdde3de1dc88a8259ffdec45a
#
_entry.id   129852dbdde3de1dc88a8259ffdec45a
#
_cell.length_a   1.000
_cell.length_b   1.000
_cell.length_c   1.000
_cell.angle_alpha   90.00
_cell.angle_beta   90.00
_cell.angle_gamma   90.00
#
_symmetry.space_group_name_H-M   'P 1'
#
loop_
_entity.id
_entity.type
_entity.pdbx_description
1 polymer ?
#
loop_
_entity_poly.entity_id
_entity_poly.type
_entity_poly.pdbx_seq_one_letter_code
_entity_poly.pdbx_strand_id
1 'polypeptide(L)'
;MAGDVQILRRKGDNCCRDIKDIVNILMSRGFTNEFLSDHGDYYLFSVNKPGYDDDGRWYLDDASSWAVMYVHIIKDGFSIYTVEDASGQKTDYYRYIYIEGYGDRAFMYLNFLHEYFKLFPDDIFSGAADYLYTKEDIDRIYEKEIWSEIWHCLDPKTL
;
A
#
# COMPACT_ATOMS: atom_id res chain seq x y z
N MET A 1 -9.30 14.24 3.35
CA MET A 1 -9.73 12.89 3.71
C MET A 1 -8.59 11.91 3.56
N ALA A 2 -8.39 11.09 4.57
CA ALA A 2 -7.54 9.93 4.41
C ALA A 2 -8.18 9.04 3.35
N GLY A 3 -7.48 8.77 2.29
CA GLY A 3 -7.92 7.78 1.33
C GLY A 3 -7.49 6.43 1.84
N ASP A 4 -8.44 5.67 2.38
CA ASP A 4 -8.18 4.31 2.78
C ASP A 4 -7.95 3.47 1.53
N VAL A 5 -6.86 2.74 1.51
CA VAL A 5 -6.48 1.87 0.40
C VAL A 5 -6.25 0.46 0.92
N GLN A 6 -6.26 -0.50 0.03
CA GLN A 6 -6.12 -1.90 0.44
C GLN A 6 -5.39 -2.73 -0.62
N ILE A 7 -4.79 -3.81 -0.17
CA ILE A 7 -4.23 -4.84 -1.02
C ILE A 7 -5.13 -6.07 -0.91
N LEU A 8 -5.52 -6.59 -2.06
CA LEU A 8 -6.41 -7.74 -2.20
C LEU A 8 -5.63 -8.95 -2.69
N ARG A 9 -5.96 -10.11 -2.17
CA ARG A 9 -5.33 -11.38 -2.50
C ARG A 9 -6.37 -12.43 -2.87
N ARG A 10 -6.06 -13.31 -3.81
CA ARG A 10 -6.97 -14.37 -4.29
C ARG A 10 -7.31 -15.41 -3.24
N LYS A 11 -6.50 -15.54 -2.20
CA LYS A 11 -6.70 -16.51 -1.12
C LYS A 11 -6.66 -15.81 0.23
N GLY A 12 -7.51 -16.25 1.16
CA GLY A 12 -7.48 -15.81 2.53
C GLY A 12 -6.36 -16.47 3.35
N ASP A 13 -5.18 -16.66 2.76
CA ASP A 13 -4.05 -17.32 3.42
C ASP A 13 -3.57 -16.54 4.63
N ASN A 14 -3.07 -17.27 5.62
CA ASN A 14 -2.48 -16.67 6.79
C ASN A 14 -1.29 -15.79 6.42
N CYS A 15 -1.36 -14.52 6.78
CA CYS A 15 -0.37 -13.51 6.47
C CYS A 15 0.90 -13.55 7.35
N CYS A 16 0.92 -14.39 8.38
CA CYS A 16 2.05 -14.42 9.33
C CYS A 16 3.39 -14.74 8.67
N ARG A 17 3.37 -15.48 7.56
CA ARG A 17 4.57 -15.80 6.80
C ARG A 17 5.19 -14.60 6.08
N ASP A 18 4.35 -13.61 5.77
CA ASP A 18 4.74 -12.48 4.93
C ASP A 18 5.17 -11.25 5.74
N ILE A 19 4.94 -11.24 7.05
CA ILE A 19 5.26 -10.09 7.91
C ILE A 19 6.72 -9.69 7.79
N LYS A 20 7.63 -10.66 7.83
CA LYS A 20 9.07 -10.41 7.69
C LYS A 20 9.40 -9.74 6.36
N ASP A 21 8.81 -10.22 5.27
CA ASP A 21 9.04 -9.68 3.94
C ASP A 21 8.48 -8.26 3.82
N ILE A 22 7.30 -8.01 4.37
CA ILE A 22 6.67 -6.69 4.40
C ILE A 22 7.54 -5.70 5.19
N VAL A 23 8.02 -6.08 6.37
CA VAL A 23 8.91 -5.25 7.19
C VAL A 23 10.22 -4.96 6.45
N ASN A 24 10.80 -5.96 5.79
CA ASN A 24 12.02 -5.78 5.01
C ASN A 24 11.82 -4.80 3.84
N ILE A 25 10.68 -4.85 3.16
CA ILE A 25 10.32 -3.89 2.11
C ILE A 25 10.32 -2.47 2.66
N LEU A 26 9.65 -2.25 3.78
CA LEU A 26 9.56 -0.94 4.42
C LEU A 26 10.94 -0.41 4.82
N MET A 27 11.78 -1.27 5.40
CA MET A 27 13.14 -0.90 5.80
C MET A 27 14.03 -0.61 4.59
N SER A 28 13.90 -1.35 3.50
CA SER A 28 14.70 -1.14 2.29
C SER A 28 14.45 0.21 1.62
N ARG A 29 13.30 0.83 1.89
CA ARG A 29 12.94 2.15 1.40
C ARG A 29 13.24 3.28 2.39
N GLY A 30 13.92 2.98 3.48
CA GLY A 30 14.27 3.95 4.50
C GLY A 30 13.08 4.39 5.37
N PHE A 31 11.96 3.67 5.31
CA PHE A 31 10.83 3.93 6.19
C PHE A 31 11.10 3.32 7.57
N THR A 32 10.79 4.06 8.60
CA THR A 32 10.76 3.51 9.96
C THR A 32 9.42 2.83 10.19
N ASN A 33 9.44 1.71 10.89
CA ASN A 33 8.22 0.98 11.22
C ASN A 33 8.22 0.57 12.68
N GLU A 34 7.03 0.54 13.26
CA GLU A 34 6.82 0.10 14.63
C GLU A 34 5.63 -0.85 14.66
N PHE A 35 5.83 -2.01 15.28
CA PHE A 35 4.75 -2.93 15.56
C PHE A 35 3.94 -2.40 16.73
N LEU A 36 2.71 -1.96 16.49
CA LEU A 36 1.88 -1.36 17.52
C LEU A 36 1.15 -2.41 18.34
N SER A 37 0.51 -3.38 17.68
CA SER A 37 -0.30 -4.36 18.41
C SER A 37 -0.78 -5.51 17.54
N ASP A 38 -1.09 -6.63 18.23
CA ASP A 38 -1.85 -7.74 17.70
C ASP A 38 -3.29 -7.59 18.19
N HIS A 39 -4.23 -7.38 17.27
CA HIS A 39 -5.64 -7.19 17.56
C HIS A 39 -6.48 -8.46 17.37
N GLY A 40 -5.86 -9.62 17.26
CA GLY A 40 -6.57 -10.88 17.02
C GLY A 40 -6.82 -11.13 15.54
N ASP A 41 -7.57 -10.25 14.88
CA ASP A 41 -7.92 -10.39 13.46
C ASP A 41 -6.87 -9.79 12.52
N TYR A 42 -6.04 -8.89 13.03
CA TYR A 42 -5.00 -8.22 12.25
C TYR A 42 -3.83 -7.79 13.12
N TYR A 43 -2.69 -7.60 12.47
CA TYR A 43 -1.52 -6.92 13.04
C TYR A 43 -1.50 -5.46 12.57
N LEU A 44 -1.22 -4.55 13.48
CA LEU A 44 -1.12 -3.12 13.18
C LEU A 44 0.33 -2.65 13.27
N PHE A 45 0.78 -1.97 12.21
CA PHE A 45 2.08 -1.32 12.15
C PHE A 45 1.90 0.18 11.89
N SER A 46 2.70 1.00 12.55
CA SER A 46 2.88 2.40 12.18
C SER A 46 4.14 2.51 11.31
N VAL A 47 4.02 3.14 10.17
CA VAL A 47 5.13 3.33 9.23
C VAL A 47 5.29 4.81 8.95
N ASN A 48 6.51 5.32 9.12
CA ASN A 48 6.80 6.72 8.97
C ASN A 48 7.88 6.94 7.90
N LYS A 49 7.64 7.93 7.05
CA LYS A 49 8.67 8.55 6.24
C LYS A 49 9.27 9.68 7.08
N PRO A 50 10.54 9.61 7.46
CA PRO A 50 11.14 10.72 8.20
C PRO A 50 11.16 11.99 7.36
N GLY A 51 10.69 13.09 7.92
CA GLY A 51 10.77 14.41 7.30
C GLY A 51 12.06 15.13 7.70
N TYR A 52 13.18 14.73 7.09
CA TYR A 52 14.47 15.37 7.30
C TYR A 52 14.85 16.18 6.06
N ASP A 53 15.47 17.34 6.29
CA ASP A 53 16.13 18.09 5.23
C ASP A 53 17.55 17.52 4.96
N ASP A 54 18.23 18.09 3.97
CA ASP A 54 19.58 17.68 3.60
C ASP A 54 20.61 17.91 4.72
N ASP A 55 20.28 18.79 5.67
CA ASP A 55 21.07 19.08 6.86
C ASP A 55 20.69 18.19 8.07
N GLY A 56 19.75 17.26 7.90
CA GLY A 56 19.28 16.37 8.95
C GLY A 56 18.28 16.98 9.93
N ARG A 57 17.65 18.09 9.56
CA ARG A 57 16.64 18.75 10.39
C ARG A 57 15.23 18.25 10.05
N TRP A 58 14.38 18.16 11.06
CA TRP A 58 12.98 17.77 10.87
C TRP A 58 12.18 18.85 10.14
N TYR A 59 11.45 18.45 9.13
CA TYR A 59 10.37 19.25 8.55
C TYR A 59 9.07 18.95 9.27
N LEU A 60 8.71 19.75 10.23
CA LEU A 60 7.48 19.52 10.99
C LEU A 60 6.24 20.13 10.32
N ASP A 61 6.44 21.13 9.47
CA ASP A 61 5.35 21.97 8.94
C ASP A 61 5.06 21.76 7.45
N ASP A 62 5.84 20.93 6.74
CA ASP A 62 5.64 20.68 5.32
C ASP A 62 5.05 19.28 5.08
N ALA A 63 3.77 19.24 4.72
CA ALA A 63 3.04 18.00 4.46
C ALA A 63 3.61 17.18 3.28
N SER A 64 4.40 17.81 2.40
CA SER A 64 5.06 17.12 1.28
C SER A 64 6.30 16.34 1.72
N SER A 65 6.87 16.66 2.89
CA SER A 65 8.11 16.07 3.38
C SER A 65 7.89 14.96 4.40
N TRP A 66 6.70 14.86 4.99
CA TRP A 66 6.38 13.80 5.95
C TRP A 66 5.22 12.94 5.46
N ALA A 67 5.20 11.70 5.91
CA ALA A 67 4.08 10.82 5.69
C ALA A 67 4.02 9.76 6.79
N VAL A 68 2.82 9.35 7.11
CA VAL A 68 2.54 8.27 8.05
C VAL A 68 1.52 7.35 7.43
N MET A 69 1.72 6.05 7.53
CA MET A 69 0.68 5.09 7.20
C MET A 69 0.54 4.06 8.31
N TYR A 70 -0.70 3.69 8.59
CA TYR A 70 -1.05 2.62 9.50
C TYR A 70 -1.40 1.40 8.66
N VAL A 71 -0.60 0.36 8.77
CA VAL A 71 -0.71 -0.85 7.96
C VAL A 71 -1.35 -1.95 8.80
N HIS A 72 -2.53 -2.38 8.39
CA HIS A 72 -3.28 -3.47 9.02
C HIS A 72 -3.11 -4.73 8.18
N ILE A 73 -2.38 -5.70 8.70
CA ILE A 73 -2.20 -6.99 8.04
C ILE A 73 -3.25 -7.95 8.57
N ILE A 74 -4.18 -8.32 7.71
CA ILE A 74 -5.33 -9.16 8.05
C ILE A 74 -4.88 -10.62 8.14
N LYS A 75 -5.12 -11.27 9.26
CA LYS A 75 -4.70 -12.66 9.51
C LYS A 75 -5.51 -13.67 8.70
N ASP A 76 -6.83 -13.45 8.65
CA ASP A 76 -7.76 -14.28 7.90
C ASP A 76 -8.60 -13.36 7.01
N GLY A 77 -8.66 -13.65 5.73
CA GLY A 77 -9.44 -12.86 4.78
C GLY A 77 -10.93 -13.00 5.05
N PHE A 78 -11.50 -12.07 5.83
CA PHE A 78 -12.91 -12.07 6.17
C PHE A 78 -13.80 -11.26 5.23
N SER A 79 -13.22 -10.46 4.35
CA SER A 79 -13.95 -9.67 3.35
C SER A 79 -13.64 -10.21 1.96
N ILE A 80 -14.69 -10.56 1.22
CA ILE A 80 -14.56 -11.03 -0.16
C ILE A 80 -14.87 -9.89 -1.11
N TYR A 81 -14.00 -9.67 -2.07
CA TYR A 81 -14.18 -8.74 -3.16
C TYR A 81 -14.12 -9.51 -4.48
N THR A 82 -15.17 -9.44 -5.29
CA THR A 82 -15.22 -10.14 -6.57
C THR A 82 -14.86 -9.19 -7.70
N VAL A 83 -13.88 -9.58 -8.51
CA VAL A 83 -13.47 -8.84 -9.71
C VAL A 83 -13.88 -9.64 -10.94
N GLU A 84 -14.55 -8.99 -11.86
CA GLU A 84 -14.93 -9.55 -13.15
C GLU A 84 -14.01 -9.00 -14.24
N ASP A 85 -13.38 -9.88 -15.00
CA ASP A 85 -12.53 -9.48 -16.13
C ASP A 85 -13.37 -9.22 -17.41
N ALA A 86 -12.68 -8.79 -18.48
CA ALA A 86 -13.34 -8.47 -19.76
C ALA A 86 -14.01 -9.67 -20.41
N SER A 87 -13.64 -10.89 -20.04
CA SER A 87 -14.25 -12.14 -20.55
C SER A 87 -15.47 -12.59 -19.76
N GLY A 88 -15.80 -11.88 -18.66
CA GLY A 88 -16.86 -12.23 -17.74
C GLY A 88 -16.45 -13.24 -16.66
N GLN A 89 -15.17 -13.63 -16.62
CA GLN A 89 -14.68 -14.50 -15.57
C GLN A 89 -14.57 -13.75 -14.24
N LYS A 90 -15.15 -14.32 -13.19
CA LYS A 90 -15.12 -13.77 -11.84
C LYS A 90 -14.01 -14.41 -11.02
N THR A 91 -13.27 -13.57 -10.31
CA THR A 91 -12.22 -13.99 -9.38
C THR A 91 -12.50 -13.37 -8.03
N ASP A 92 -12.52 -14.19 -6.99
CA ASP A 92 -12.70 -13.72 -5.63
C ASP A 92 -11.36 -13.29 -5.04
N TYR A 93 -11.34 -12.11 -4.44
CA TYR A 93 -10.20 -11.56 -3.72
C TYR A 93 -10.59 -11.31 -2.27
N TYR A 94 -9.64 -11.54 -1.38
CA TYR A 94 -9.79 -11.32 0.05
C TYR A 94 -9.00 -10.09 0.46
N ARG A 95 -9.55 -9.29 1.37
CA ARG A 95 -8.79 -8.19 1.97
C ARG A 95 -7.60 -8.76 2.72
N TYR A 96 -6.41 -8.36 2.30
CA TYR A 96 -5.18 -8.83 2.90
C TYR A 96 -4.47 -7.75 3.71
N ILE A 97 -4.31 -6.57 3.14
CA ILE A 97 -3.73 -5.42 3.82
C ILE A 97 -4.68 -4.24 3.67
N TYR A 98 -4.89 -3.53 4.77
CA TYR A 98 -5.64 -2.28 4.80
C TYR A 98 -4.70 -1.18 5.27
N ILE A 99 -4.71 -0.03 4.60
CA ILE A 99 -3.78 1.06 4.88
C ILE A 99 -4.54 2.37 5.04
N GLU A 100 -4.28 3.05 6.16
CA GLU A 100 -4.66 4.45 6.37
C GLU A 100 -3.42 5.32 6.19
N GLY A 101 -3.43 6.25 5.24
CA GLY A 101 -2.29 7.10 4.93
C GLY A 101 -2.55 8.57 5.16
N TYR A 102 -1.53 9.27 5.63
CA TYR A 102 -1.55 10.70 5.92
C TYR A 102 -0.28 11.37 5.40
N GLY A 103 -0.34 12.68 5.14
CA GLY A 103 0.78 13.43 4.61
C GLY A 103 1.07 13.07 3.14
N ASP A 104 2.33 12.89 2.81
CA ASP A 104 2.78 12.49 1.46
C ASP A 104 2.52 10.99 1.19
N ARG A 105 1.27 10.60 1.34
CA ARG A 105 0.83 9.21 1.21
C ARG A 105 1.01 8.64 -0.20
N ALA A 106 0.83 9.47 -1.22
CA ALA A 106 1.00 9.02 -2.60
C ALA A 106 2.43 8.51 -2.86
N PHE A 107 3.43 9.20 -2.33
CA PHE A 107 4.83 8.79 -2.35
C PHE A 107 5.03 7.48 -1.59
N MET A 108 4.50 7.36 -0.38
CA MET A 108 4.65 6.15 0.43
C MET A 108 4.00 4.94 -0.23
N TYR A 109 2.77 5.09 -0.69
CA TYR A 109 2.06 4.00 -1.36
C TYR A 109 2.82 3.51 -2.60
N LEU A 110 3.27 4.42 -3.44
CA LEU A 110 3.96 4.06 -4.67
C LEU A 110 5.28 3.33 -4.40
N ASN A 111 6.09 3.84 -3.49
CA ASN A 111 7.36 3.22 -3.14
C ASN A 111 7.17 1.87 -2.45
N PHE A 112 6.18 1.75 -1.57
CA PHE A 112 5.86 0.49 -0.93
C PHE A 112 5.35 -0.55 -1.94
N LEU A 113 4.38 -0.17 -2.76
CA LEU A 113 3.75 -1.08 -3.72
C LEU A 113 4.71 -1.55 -4.81
N HIS A 114 5.60 -0.68 -5.27
CA HIS A 114 6.60 -1.07 -6.27
C HIS A 114 7.47 -2.23 -5.78
N GLU A 115 7.91 -2.20 -4.52
CA GLU A 115 8.67 -3.29 -3.93
C GLU A 115 7.77 -4.49 -3.56
N TYR A 116 6.56 -4.21 -3.06
CA TYR A 116 5.61 -5.23 -2.67
C TYR A 116 5.26 -6.17 -3.83
N PHE A 117 4.92 -5.62 -4.98
CA PHE A 117 4.54 -6.41 -6.14
C PHE A 117 5.66 -7.22 -6.78
N LYS A 118 6.91 -6.95 -6.45
CA LYS A 118 8.02 -7.82 -6.84
C LYS A 118 7.93 -9.18 -6.15
N LEU A 119 7.42 -9.22 -4.93
CA LEU A 119 7.25 -10.45 -4.14
C LEU A 119 5.86 -11.07 -4.32
N PHE A 120 4.85 -10.24 -4.51
CA PHE A 120 3.45 -10.67 -4.59
C PHE A 120 2.77 -10.13 -5.87
N PRO A 121 3.22 -10.61 -7.06
CA PRO A 121 2.80 -10.03 -8.33
C PRO A 121 1.33 -10.29 -8.71
N ASP A 122 0.69 -11.25 -8.07
CA ASP A 122 -0.71 -11.62 -8.35
C ASP A 122 -1.71 -10.86 -7.47
N ASP A 123 -1.24 -10.13 -6.48
CA ASP A 123 -2.10 -9.29 -5.64
C ASP A 123 -2.56 -8.05 -6.43
N ILE A 124 -3.62 -7.40 -5.95
CA ILE A 124 -4.19 -6.20 -6.54
C ILE A 124 -4.26 -5.10 -5.48
N PHE A 125 -3.91 -3.90 -5.88
CA PHE A 125 -4.10 -2.71 -5.06
C PHE A 125 -5.43 -2.05 -5.40
N SER A 126 -6.25 -1.80 -4.38
CA SER A 126 -7.49 -1.01 -4.51
C SER A 126 -7.23 0.39 -3.98
N GLY A 127 -7.28 1.36 -4.86
CA GLY A 127 -7.03 2.76 -4.54
C GLY A 127 -8.20 3.44 -3.84
N ALA A 128 -8.02 4.71 -3.51
CA ALA A 128 -8.98 5.49 -2.71
C ALA A 128 -10.33 5.73 -3.42
N ALA A 129 -10.38 5.63 -4.74
CA ALA A 129 -11.60 5.76 -5.54
C ALA A 129 -12.08 4.42 -6.11
N ASP A 130 -11.72 3.32 -5.46
CA ASP A 130 -12.09 1.94 -5.83
C ASP A 130 -11.54 1.48 -7.20
N TYR A 131 -10.60 2.21 -7.78
CA TYR A 131 -9.87 1.71 -8.94
C TYR A 131 -8.89 0.62 -8.55
N LEU A 132 -8.77 -0.39 -9.38
CA LEU A 132 -7.89 -1.53 -9.18
C LEU A 132 -6.60 -1.36 -9.99
N TYR A 133 -5.47 -1.55 -9.32
CA TYR A 133 -4.14 -1.44 -9.92
C TYR A 133 -3.43 -2.79 -9.84
N THR A 134 -2.93 -3.23 -10.97
CA THR A 134 -2.07 -4.43 -11.05
C THR A 134 -0.61 -4.04 -10.84
N LYS A 135 0.26 -5.06 -10.75
CA LYS A 135 1.71 -4.83 -10.74
C LYS A 135 2.16 -3.97 -11.91
N GLU A 136 1.66 -4.26 -13.11
CA GLU A 136 2.02 -3.55 -14.33
C GLU A 136 1.62 -2.07 -14.26
N ASP A 137 0.47 -1.78 -13.69
CA ASP A 137 0.02 -0.40 -13.49
C ASP A 137 0.94 0.35 -12.52
N ILE A 138 1.30 -0.27 -11.41
CA ILE A 138 2.20 0.33 -10.42
C ILE A 138 3.60 0.55 -11.01
N ASP A 139 4.15 -0.43 -11.71
CA ASP A 139 5.46 -0.31 -12.35
C ASP A 139 5.47 0.85 -13.36
N ARG A 140 4.41 0.97 -14.17
CA ARG A 140 4.28 2.05 -15.16
C ARG A 140 4.22 3.43 -14.50
N ILE A 141 3.46 3.56 -13.40
CA ILE A 141 3.36 4.82 -12.66
C ILE A 141 4.71 5.17 -12.00
N TYR A 142 5.35 4.18 -11.40
CA TYR A 142 6.64 4.35 -10.72
C TYR A 142 7.75 4.80 -11.67
N GLU A 143 7.76 4.33 -12.92
CA GLU A 143 8.76 4.68 -13.94
C GLU A 143 8.61 6.09 -14.48
N LYS A 144 7.49 6.77 -14.23
CA LYS A 144 7.30 8.14 -14.66
C LYS A 144 8.24 9.09 -13.92
N GLU A 145 8.82 10.03 -14.64
CA GLU A 145 9.64 11.08 -14.06
C GLU A 145 8.82 12.00 -13.14
N ILE A 146 7.58 12.27 -13.55
CA ILE A 146 6.61 13.04 -12.75
C ILE A 146 5.30 12.25 -12.67
N TRP A 147 4.80 12.03 -11.47
CA TRP A 147 3.52 11.38 -11.23
C TRP A 147 2.62 12.26 -10.37
N SER A 148 1.31 12.07 -10.50
CA SER A 148 0.32 12.84 -9.76
C SER A 148 0.33 12.50 -8.27
N GLU A 149 0.24 13.50 -7.41
CA GLU A 149 0.10 13.31 -5.95
C GLU A 149 -1.20 12.60 -5.55
N ILE A 150 -2.13 12.48 -6.48
CA ILE A 150 -3.40 11.77 -6.28
C ILE A 150 -3.54 10.54 -7.18
N TRP A 151 -2.43 9.99 -7.67
CA TRP A 151 -2.46 8.87 -8.61
C TRP A 151 -3.33 7.71 -8.11
N HIS A 152 -3.32 7.46 -6.79
CA HIS A 152 -4.09 6.39 -6.15
C HIS A 152 -5.61 6.64 -6.12
N CYS A 153 -6.06 7.78 -6.59
CA CYS A 153 -7.47 8.13 -6.76
C CYS A 153 -7.90 8.16 -8.24
N LEU A 154 -6.99 7.92 -9.16
CA LEU A 154 -7.23 8.04 -10.60
C LEU A 154 -7.33 6.66 -11.26
N ASP A 155 -8.05 6.61 -12.37
CA ASP A 155 -8.10 5.39 -13.18
C ASP A 155 -6.70 5.06 -13.71
N PRO A 156 -6.13 3.87 -13.38
CA PRO A 156 -4.79 3.49 -13.81
C PRO A 156 -4.63 3.46 -15.33
N LYS A 157 -5.71 3.29 -16.08
CA LYS A 157 -5.68 3.32 -17.55
C LYS A 157 -5.41 4.70 -18.12
N THR A 158 -5.59 5.74 -17.32
CA THR A 158 -5.34 7.14 -17.72
C THR A 158 -3.97 7.66 -17.30
N LEU A 159 -3.19 6.85 -16.62
CA LEU A 159 -1.89 7.24 -16.03
C LEU A 159 -0.70 6.77 -16.85
#